data_668301a6eb519adf29cf2dba25c66ef4
#
_entry.id   668301a6eb519adf29cf2dba25c66ef4
#
_cell.length_a   1.000
_cell.length_b   1.000
_cell.length_c   1.000
_cell.angle_alpha   90.00
_cell.angle_beta   90.00
_cell.angle_gamma   90.00
#
_symmetry.space_group_name_H-M   'P 1'
#
loop_
_entity.id
_entity.type
_entity.pdbx_description
1 polymer ?
#
loop_
_entity_poly.entity_id
_entity_poly.type
_entity_poly.pdbx_seq_one_letter_code
_entity_poly.pdbx_strand_id
1 'polypeptide(L)'
;MSEKNIVLIPGDGIGTEIIAAAKAVCDVAFEKANVKVNWIDKKAGGASIDAYGVPLTEDTIEACKAADAVLLGAVGGPKWDNVDPTIRPEKAILGLRKELGLFCNLRPVKIYPSLQEYSPLKKELVQDVDF
;
A
#
# COMPACT_ATOMS: atom_id res chain seq x y z
N MET A 1 -13.27 9.66 -21.91
CA MET A 1 -12.20 9.03 -21.13
C MET A 1 -12.28 9.61 -19.74
N SER A 2 -12.49 8.81 -18.71
CA SER A 2 -12.46 9.30 -17.33
C SER A 2 -11.00 9.49 -16.91
N GLU A 3 -10.71 10.56 -16.19
CA GLU A 3 -9.38 10.80 -15.61
C GLU A 3 -9.43 10.59 -14.11
N LYS A 4 -8.43 9.90 -13.56
CA LYS A 4 -8.33 9.56 -12.15
C LYS A 4 -6.98 9.97 -11.59
N ASN A 5 -6.99 10.56 -10.41
CA ASN A 5 -5.79 10.88 -9.66
C ASN A 5 -5.54 9.79 -8.62
N ILE A 6 -4.39 9.13 -8.70
CA ILE A 6 -4.01 8.08 -7.74
C ILE A 6 -2.69 8.47 -7.08
N VAL A 7 -2.70 8.58 -5.76
CA VAL A 7 -1.46 8.77 -5.01
C VAL A 7 -0.72 7.45 -4.90
N LEU A 8 0.56 7.47 -5.27
CA LEU A 8 1.45 6.33 -5.23
C LEU A 8 2.44 6.50 -4.06
N ILE A 9 2.39 5.59 -3.12
CA ILE A 9 3.28 5.58 -1.95
C ILE A 9 4.05 4.25 -1.94
N PRO A 10 5.24 4.17 -2.53
CA PRO A 10 6.05 2.95 -2.47
C PRO A 10 6.33 2.50 -1.03
N GLY A 11 6.60 3.45 -0.14
CA GLY A 11 6.99 3.18 1.23
C GLY A 11 8.43 2.70 1.33
N ASP A 12 8.67 1.60 2.06
CA ASP A 12 9.98 1.14 2.48
C ASP A 12 10.31 -0.26 1.96
N GLY A 13 11.59 -0.60 1.89
CA GLY A 13 12.07 -1.94 1.60
C GLY A 13 11.48 -2.53 0.33
N ILE A 14 10.81 -3.68 0.44
CA ILE A 14 10.16 -4.38 -0.68
C ILE A 14 9.05 -3.54 -1.34
N GLY A 15 8.53 -2.53 -0.65
CA GLY A 15 7.48 -1.64 -1.15
C GLY A 15 7.82 -0.99 -2.48
N THR A 16 9.08 -0.62 -2.70
CA THR A 16 9.54 -0.01 -3.95
C THR A 16 9.40 -0.96 -5.14
N GLU A 17 9.75 -2.23 -4.96
CA GLU A 17 9.65 -3.25 -6.02
C GLU A 17 8.19 -3.62 -6.32
N ILE A 18 7.41 -3.91 -5.27
CA ILE A 18 6.02 -4.34 -5.43
C ILE A 18 5.15 -3.24 -6.03
N ILE A 19 5.39 -1.98 -5.69
CA ILE A 19 4.64 -0.85 -6.25
C ILE A 19 5.02 -0.61 -7.71
N ALA A 20 6.30 -0.73 -8.08
CA ALA A 20 6.69 -0.64 -9.47
C ALA A 20 6.01 -1.71 -10.34
N ALA A 21 5.99 -2.96 -9.86
CA ALA A 21 5.30 -4.06 -10.53
C ALA A 21 3.78 -3.85 -10.59
N ALA A 22 3.16 -3.45 -9.46
CA ALA A 22 1.73 -3.20 -9.40
C ALA A 22 1.30 -2.05 -10.33
N LYS A 23 2.07 -0.96 -10.36
CA LYS A 23 1.83 0.17 -11.27
C LYS A 23 1.85 -0.27 -12.71
N ALA A 24 2.83 -1.07 -13.13
CA ALA A 24 2.92 -1.57 -14.51
C ALA A 24 1.69 -2.40 -14.91
N VAL A 25 1.19 -3.25 -14.01
CA VAL A 25 -0.05 -4.01 -14.23
C VAL A 25 -1.27 -3.09 -14.29
N CYS A 26 -1.36 -2.13 -13.38
CA CYS A 26 -2.44 -1.15 -13.34
C CYS A 26 -2.48 -0.30 -14.61
N ASP A 27 -1.34 0.15 -15.12
CA ASP A 27 -1.25 0.96 -16.33
C ASP A 27 -1.90 0.22 -17.53
N VAL A 28 -1.59 -1.06 -17.70
CA VAL A 28 -2.19 -1.90 -18.77
C VAL A 28 -3.71 -2.11 -18.54
N ALA A 29 -4.11 -2.33 -17.28
CA ALA A 29 -5.51 -2.54 -16.96
C ALA A 29 -6.35 -1.27 -17.20
N PHE A 30 -5.85 -0.12 -16.80
CA PHE A 30 -6.50 1.17 -17.01
C PHE A 30 -6.56 1.56 -18.49
N GLU A 31 -5.51 1.29 -19.26
CA GLU A 31 -5.51 1.47 -20.70
C GLU A 31 -6.64 0.66 -21.36
N LYS A 32 -6.73 -0.64 -21.03
CA LYS A 32 -7.82 -1.51 -21.54
C LYS A 32 -9.21 -1.05 -21.09
N ALA A 33 -9.33 -0.48 -19.91
CA ALA A 33 -10.58 0.08 -19.40
C ALA A 33 -10.89 1.49 -19.94
N ASN A 34 -10.03 2.06 -20.76
CA ASN A 34 -10.14 3.44 -21.28
C ASN A 34 -10.22 4.50 -20.16
N VAL A 35 -9.44 4.29 -19.09
CA VAL A 35 -9.29 5.20 -17.96
C VAL A 35 -7.91 5.82 -18.02
N LYS A 36 -7.82 7.14 -17.99
CA LYS A 36 -6.56 7.86 -17.85
C LYS A 36 -6.22 8.03 -16.38
N VAL A 37 -5.02 7.65 -15.99
CA VAL A 37 -4.54 7.80 -14.60
C VAL A 37 -3.40 8.81 -14.55
N ASN A 38 -3.53 9.73 -13.61
CA ASN A 38 -2.48 10.63 -13.17
C ASN A 38 -1.89 10.09 -11.86
N TRP A 39 -0.66 9.59 -11.90
CA TRP A 39 0.05 9.09 -10.73
C TRP A 39 0.74 10.24 -10.00
N ILE A 40 0.51 10.33 -8.69
CA ILE A 40 1.08 11.37 -7.82
C ILE A 40 1.98 10.68 -6.79
N ASP A 41 3.30 10.78 -7.00
CA ASP A 41 4.26 10.15 -6.09
C ASP A 41 4.35 10.91 -4.77
N LYS A 42 4.22 10.19 -3.65
CA LYS A 42 4.38 10.70 -2.29
C LYS A 42 5.20 9.74 -1.43
N LYS A 43 5.76 10.26 -0.35
CA LYS A 43 6.52 9.47 0.63
C LYS A 43 5.72 9.29 1.91
N ALA A 44 5.81 8.07 2.48
CA ALA A 44 5.33 7.78 3.82
C ALA A 44 6.21 6.69 4.45
N GLY A 45 6.10 6.50 5.75
CA GLY A 45 6.92 5.53 6.48
C GLY A 45 8.36 5.98 6.68
N GLY A 46 9.28 5.04 6.62
CA GLY A 46 10.71 5.29 6.80
C GLY A 46 11.31 6.18 5.73
N ALA A 47 10.86 6.06 4.48
CA ALA A 47 11.29 6.94 3.39
C ALA A 47 10.91 8.42 3.64
N SER A 48 9.81 8.67 4.34
CA SER A 48 9.41 10.01 4.77
C SER A 48 10.24 10.48 5.97
N ILE A 49 10.54 9.61 6.93
CA ILE A 49 11.42 9.91 8.07
C ILE A 49 12.79 10.33 7.58
N ASP A 50 13.37 9.59 6.63
CA ASP A 50 14.69 9.90 6.07
C ASP A 50 14.71 11.25 5.33
N ALA A 51 13.63 11.62 4.67
CA ALA A 51 13.55 12.83 3.87
C ALA A 51 13.13 14.07 4.67
N TYR A 52 12.25 13.89 5.66
CA TYR A 52 11.52 14.99 6.31
C TYR A 52 11.53 14.90 7.84
N GLY A 53 12.10 13.86 8.45
CA GLY A 53 12.12 13.64 9.91
C GLY A 53 10.80 13.16 10.52
N VAL A 54 9.75 12.97 9.70
CA VAL A 54 8.43 12.51 10.15
C VAL A 54 7.90 11.40 9.25
N PRO A 55 7.14 10.43 9.80
CA PRO A 55 6.65 9.29 9.01
C PRO A 55 5.57 9.67 8.00
N LEU A 56 4.88 10.80 8.19
CA LEU A 56 3.81 11.27 7.33
C LEU A 56 3.77 12.80 7.36
N THR A 57 3.82 13.44 6.20
CA THR A 57 3.74 14.90 6.05
C THR A 57 2.32 15.34 5.75
N GLU A 58 1.99 16.61 6.09
CA GLU A 58 0.70 17.21 5.74
C GLU A 58 0.47 17.24 4.22
N ASP A 59 1.51 17.57 3.44
CA ASP A 59 1.47 17.54 1.97
C ASP A 59 1.06 16.14 1.40
N THR A 60 1.52 15.05 2.04
CA THR A 60 1.09 13.70 1.67
C THR A 60 -0.37 13.45 2.05
N ILE A 61 -0.80 13.91 3.23
CA ILE A 61 -2.19 13.79 3.68
C ILE A 61 -3.14 14.53 2.74
N GLU A 62 -2.82 15.78 2.41
CA GLU A 62 -3.64 16.59 1.51
C GLU A 62 -3.74 15.99 0.12
N ALA A 63 -2.61 15.51 -0.43
CA ALA A 63 -2.61 14.82 -1.72
C ALA A 63 -3.50 13.57 -1.69
N CYS A 64 -3.44 12.77 -0.61
CA CYS A 64 -4.28 11.59 -0.46
C CYS A 64 -5.77 11.94 -0.31
N LYS A 65 -6.11 13.04 0.40
CA LYS A 65 -7.49 13.52 0.53
C LYS A 65 -8.08 14.00 -0.80
N ALA A 66 -7.24 14.58 -1.65
CA ALA A 66 -7.65 15.10 -2.96
C ALA A 66 -7.72 14.03 -4.06
N ALA A 67 -7.13 12.87 -3.86
CA ALA A 67 -7.05 11.81 -4.85
C ALA A 67 -8.29 10.91 -4.87
N ASP A 68 -8.52 10.22 -5.99
CA ASP A 68 -9.56 9.19 -6.12
C ASP A 68 -9.20 7.90 -5.38
N ALA A 69 -7.90 7.60 -5.28
CA ALA A 69 -7.39 6.42 -4.56
C ALA A 69 -5.93 6.61 -4.13
N VAL A 70 -5.51 5.78 -3.19
CA VAL A 70 -4.11 5.69 -2.73
C VAL A 70 -3.63 4.25 -2.89
N LEU A 71 -2.53 4.06 -3.62
CA LEU A 71 -1.84 2.78 -3.72
C LEU A 71 -0.59 2.84 -2.84
N LEU A 72 -0.61 2.08 -1.74
CA LEU A 72 0.45 2.03 -0.76
C LEU A 72 1.14 0.66 -0.78
N GLY A 73 2.47 0.67 -0.78
CA GLY A 73 3.28 -0.54 -0.73
C GLY A 73 3.45 -1.09 0.68
N ALA A 74 4.67 -1.03 1.18
CA ALA A 74 5.00 -1.50 2.51
C ALA A 74 5.70 -0.40 3.32
N VAL A 75 5.55 -0.40 4.63
CA VAL A 75 6.25 0.54 5.51
C VAL A 75 6.95 -0.22 6.63
N GLY A 76 8.08 0.35 7.07
CA GLY A 76 8.90 -0.22 8.13
C GLY A 76 10.08 -1.04 7.59
N GLY A 77 10.98 -1.35 8.51
CA GLY A 77 12.16 -2.14 8.24
C GLY A 77 13.21 -1.96 9.33
N PRO A 78 14.23 -2.84 9.39
CA PRO A 78 15.22 -2.86 10.49
C PRO A 78 15.94 -1.53 10.72
N LYS A 79 16.05 -0.70 9.68
CA LYS A 79 16.69 0.62 9.76
C LYS A 79 16.02 1.54 10.79
N TRP A 80 14.71 1.40 10.98
CA TRP A 80 13.91 2.28 11.85
C TRP A 80 13.42 1.60 13.13
N ASP A 81 13.92 0.39 13.46
CA ASP A 81 13.50 -0.33 14.67
C ASP A 81 13.84 0.44 15.96
N ASN A 82 14.93 1.20 15.94
CA ASN A 82 15.44 1.95 17.11
C ASN A 82 15.05 3.44 17.10
N VAL A 83 14.17 3.88 16.22
CA VAL A 83 13.69 5.28 16.24
C VAL A 83 12.69 5.46 17.38
N ASP A 84 12.48 6.73 17.78
CA ASP A 84 11.47 7.09 18.78
C ASP A 84 10.11 6.49 18.40
N PRO A 85 9.39 5.84 19.33
CA PRO A 85 8.09 5.25 19.06
C PRO A 85 7.05 6.20 18.47
N THR A 86 7.21 7.51 18.67
CA THR A 86 6.29 8.53 18.15
C THR A 86 6.46 8.77 16.65
N ILE A 87 7.63 8.44 16.09
CA ILE A 87 7.96 8.64 14.66
C ILE A 87 8.22 7.32 13.92
N ARG A 88 7.78 6.17 14.45
CA ARG A 88 7.93 4.89 13.76
C ARG A 88 7.21 4.89 12.40
N PRO A 89 7.75 4.20 11.39
CA PRO A 89 7.16 4.15 10.04
C PRO A 89 5.67 3.76 10.02
N GLU A 90 5.25 2.85 10.89
CA GLU A 90 3.86 2.36 10.99
C GLU A 90 2.86 3.47 11.36
N LYS A 91 3.34 4.55 11.99
CA LYS A 91 2.51 5.72 12.29
C LYS A 91 1.95 6.38 11.02
N ALA A 92 2.64 6.22 9.89
CA ALA A 92 2.15 6.71 8.60
C ALA A 92 0.85 6.03 8.18
N ILE A 93 0.78 4.68 8.28
CA ILE A 93 -0.46 3.94 7.93
C ILE A 93 -1.60 4.32 8.87
N LEU A 94 -1.33 4.39 10.18
CA LEU A 94 -2.34 4.74 11.16
C LEU A 94 -2.84 6.17 10.95
N GLY A 95 -1.93 7.10 10.65
CA GLY A 95 -2.25 8.48 10.31
C GLY A 95 -3.13 8.58 9.06
N LEU A 96 -2.74 7.94 7.96
CA LEU A 96 -3.52 7.91 6.72
C LEU A 96 -4.92 7.34 6.94
N ARG A 97 -5.05 6.21 7.67
CA ARG A 97 -6.35 5.62 7.97
C ARG A 97 -7.28 6.59 8.70
N LYS A 98 -6.73 7.31 9.69
CA LYS A 98 -7.48 8.32 10.47
C LYS A 98 -7.87 9.51 9.60
N GLU A 99 -6.91 10.08 8.89
CA GLU A 99 -7.09 11.30 8.11
C GLU A 99 -8.02 11.13 6.90
N LEU A 100 -8.03 9.93 6.32
CA LEU A 100 -8.92 9.56 5.22
C LEU A 100 -10.27 9.00 5.68
N GLY A 101 -10.51 8.87 6.99
CA GLY A 101 -11.76 8.35 7.54
C GLY A 101 -12.04 6.90 7.15
N LEU A 102 -11.00 6.07 6.99
CA LEU A 102 -11.16 4.68 6.57
C LEU A 102 -11.78 3.84 7.69
N PHE A 103 -12.91 3.23 7.41
CA PHE A 103 -13.70 2.48 8.40
C PHE A 103 -13.63 0.95 8.23
N CYS A 104 -13.07 0.46 7.12
CA CYS A 104 -13.00 -0.97 6.83
C CYS A 104 -11.58 -1.39 6.42
N ASN A 105 -11.14 -2.55 6.93
CA ASN A 105 -9.88 -3.17 6.53
C ASN A 105 -10.21 -4.54 5.93
N LEU A 106 -10.25 -4.63 4.60
CA LEU A 106 -10.52 -5.87 3.88
C LEU A 106 -9.24 -6.67 3.70
N ARG A 107 -9.24 -7.92 4.11
CA ARG A 107 -8.12 -8.85 3.99
C ARG A 107 -8.60 -10.15 3.34
N PRO A 108 -8.72 -10.18 2.00
CA PRO A 108 -9.15 -11.38 1.30
C PRO A 108 -8.12 -12.49 1.49
N VAL A 109 -8.60 -13.70 1.80
CA VAL A 109 -7.78 -14.91 1.93
C VAL A 109 -8.31 -15.93 0.95
N LYS A 110 -7.50 -16.25 -0.05
CA LYS A 110 -7.82 -17.26 -1.06
C LYS A 110 -6.67 -18.24 -1.21
N ILE A 111 -7.00 -19.53 -1.17
CA ILE A 111 -6.03 -20.60 -1.40
C ILE A 111 -6.23 -21.19 -2.79
N TYR A 112 -5.24 -20.98 -3.65
CA TYR A 112 -5.25 -21.55 -4.98
C TYR A 112 -4.92 -23.04 -4.94
N PRO A 113 -5.60 -23.90 -5.72
CA PRO A 113 -5.36 -25.35 -5.73
C PRO A 113 -3.90 -25.73 -5.91
N SER A 114 -3.16 -25.00 -6.76
CA SER A 114 -1.74 -25.22 -7.02
C SER A 114 -0.83 -24.88 -5.83
N LEU A 115 -1.32 -24.18 -4.82
CA LEU A 115 -0.56 -23.76 -3.64
C LEU A 115 -0.94 -24.53 -2.36
N GLN A 116 -1.96 -25.39 -2.40
CA GLN A 116 -2.44 -26.13 -1.22
C GLN A 116 -1.36 -27.00 -0.59
N GLU A 117 -0.46 -27.59 -1.41
CA GLU A 117 0.60 -28.48 -0.93
C GLU A 117 1.71 -27.74 -0.14
N TYR A 118 1.81 -26.43 -0.31
CA TYR A 118 2.76 -25.59 0.43
C TYR A 118 2.22 -25.09 1.78
N SER A 119 0.96 -25.37 2.07
CA SER A 119 0.36 -24.98 3.35
C SER A 119 0.88 -25.87 4.48
N PRO A 120 1.21 -25.30 5.64
CA PRO A 120 1.53 -26.10 6.85
C PRO A 120 0.29 -26.76 7.46
N LEU A 121 -0.91 -26.39 7.02
CA LEU A 121 -2.17 -27.00 7.46
C LEU A 121 -2.52 -28.18 6.58
N LYS A 122 -3.34 -29.10 7.13
CA LYS A 122 -3.85 -30.25 6.39
C LYS A 122 -4.66 -29.78 5.17
N LYS A 123 -4.56 -30.53 4.07
CA LYS A 123 -5.18 -30.20 2.79
C LYS A 123 -6.70 -30.00 2.91
N GLU A 124 -7.36 -30.81 3.72
CA GLU A 124 -8.81 -30.76 3.94
C GLU A 124 -9.26 -29.45 4.62
N LEU A 125 -8.33 -28.78 5.35
CA LEU A 125 -8.60 -27.51 6.04
C LEU A 125 -8.40 -26.27 5.15
N VAL A 126 -7.64 -26.43 4.05
CA VAL A 126 -7.29 -25.30 3.18
C VAL A 126 -7.97 -25.38 1.80
N GLN A 127 -8.63 -26.51 1.54
CA GLN A 127 -9.38 -26.68 0.30
C GLN A 127 -10.54 -25.70 0.24
N ASP A 128 -10.69 -25.04 -0.93
CA ASP A 128 -11.79 -24.11 -1.23
C ASP A 128 -11.92 -22.89 -0.28
N VAL A 129 -10.83 -22.54 0.43
CA VAL A 129 -10.81 -21.33 1.26
C VAL A 129 -10.81 -20.09 0.36
N ASP A 130 -11.87 -19.28 0.48
CA ASP A 130 -12.04 -18.00 -0.21
C ASP A 130 -12.97 -17.11 0.64
N PHE A 131 -12.42 -16.21 1.45
CA PHE A 131 -13.16 -15.28 2.32
C PHE A 131 -12.46 -13.94 2.54
#